data_65a37f2f366a891194fc902429326b95
#
_entry.id   65a37f2f366a891194fc902429326b95
#
_cell.length_a   1.000
_cell.length_b   1.000
_cell.length_c   1.000
_cell.angle_alpha   90.00
_cell.angle_beta   90.00
_cell.angle_gamma   90.00
#
_symmetry.space_group_name_H-M   'P 1'
#
loop_
_entity.id
_entity.type
_entity.pdbx_description
1 polymer ?
#
loop_
_entity_poly.entity_id
_entity_poly.type
_entity_poly.pdbx_seq_one_letter_code
_entity_poly.pdbx_strand_id
1 'polypeptide(L)'
;KKIWPVSTRDFYLIEDDCPNGIKIMRAGDSAKSSRIMERGGFPYYEYRDTAVSSVGLFRPEWIEQLCVVDDDDPNNTTVQWNKGHFMHQFTYFIGNVNYYYLGSDGQRKVAIMNTGDSVYGTPFRPHSFTTRKGASKNGHILALTYGYQLTGDTQQELSVMDKELGMLFLLDFSTRKKASGALLNFHMACASLSFEEFSKRTGIDKDALIQFEKGSEIPSYETNITLAKALNVNSRDLFPPDV
;
A
#
# COMPACT_ATOMS: atom_id res chain seq x y z
N LYS A 1 -16.96 -7.60 -26.51
CA LYS A 1 -16.57 -6.43 -25.70
C LYS A 1 -16.93 -6.74 -24.27
N LYS A 2 -15.96 -6.82 -23.34
CA LYS A 2 -16.26 -6.91 -21.90
C LYS A 2 -16.92 -5.59 -21.50
N ILE A 3 -18.19 -5.65 -21.11
CA ILE A 3 -18.96 -4.47 -20.69
C ILE A 3 -18.56 -4.07 -19.25
N TRP A 4 -18.19 -5.05 -18.44
CA TRP A 4 -17.68 -4.85 -17.07
C TRP A 4 -16.31 -5.48 -16.89
N PRO A 5 -15.41 -4.84 -16.13
CA PRO A 5 -14.08 -5.38 -15.82
C PRO A 5 -14.17 -6.42 -14.68
N VAL A 6 -15.09 -7.37 -14.82
CA VAL A 6 -15.30 -8.46 -13.86
C VAL A 6 -14.98 -9.79 -14.52
N SER A 7 -14.45 -10.72 -13.77
CA SER A 7 -14.21 -12.08 -14.20
C SER A 7 -15.46 -12.93 -13.95
N THR A 8 -15.57 -14.08 -14.62
CA THR A 8 -16.65 -15.03 -14.36
C THR A 8 -16.67 -15.48 -12.89
N ARG A 9 -15.50 -15.50 -12.24
CA ARG A 9 -15.31 -15.85 -10.83
C ARG A 9 -16.07 -14.91 -9.88
N ASP A 10 -16.21 -13.62 -10.26
CA ASP A 10 -16.90 -12.62 -9.44
C ASP A 10 -18.41 -12.88 -9.33
N PHE A 11 -18.95 -13.78 -10.17
CA PHE A 11 -20.34 -14.23 -10.13
C PHE A 11 -20.56 -15.54 -9.38
N TYR A 12 -19.49 -16.22 -8.94
CA TYR A 12 -19.68 -17.37 -8.06
C TYR A 12 -20.09 -16.88 -6.68
N LEU A 13 -21.20 -17.45 -6.18
CA LEU A 13 -21.64 -17.23 -4.81
C LEU A 13 -20.54 -17.76 -3.87
N ILE A 14 -19.95 -16.85 -3.13
CA ILE A 14 -19.13 -17.22 -1.97
C ILE A 14 -20.12 -17.56 -0.88
N GLU A 15 -19.95 -18.71 -0.24
CA GLU A 15 -20.77 -19.10 0.90
C GLU A 15 -20.72 -18.03 1.98
N ASP A 16 -21.89 -17.54 2.37
CA ASP A 16 -21.99 -16.54 3.44
C ASP A 16 -21.66 -17.22 4.78
N ASP A 17 -20.49 -16.95 5.30
CA ASP A 17 -20.03 -17.43 6.59
C ASP A 17 -20.55 -16.59 7.78
N CYS A 18 -21.48 -15.68 7.50
CA CYS A 18 -22.09 -14.79 8.47
C CYS A 18 -23.62 -14.70 8.29
N PRO A 19 -24.36 -15.85 8.27
CA PRO A 19 -25.76 -15.91 7.84
C PRO A 19 -26.71 -15.09 8.73
N ASN A 20 -26.30 -14.79 9.96
CA ASN A 20 -27.08 -13.95 10.89
C ASN A 20 -26.59 -12.48 10.89
N GLY A 21 -25.71 -12.09 9.98
CA GLY A 21 -25.12 -10.75 9.92
C GLY A 21 -24.11 -10.45 11.02
N ILE A 22 -23.82 -11.40 11.90
CA ILE A 22 -22.91 -11.23 13.04
C ILE A 22 -22.00 -12.45 13.17
N LYS A 23 -20.69 -12.21 13.29
CA LYS A 23 -19.69 -13.23 13.58
C LYS A 23 -18.91 -12.83 14.84
N ILE A 24 -18.83 -13.73 15.80
CA ILE A 24 -18.17 -13.51 17.08
C ILE A 24 -16.94 -14.43 17.17
N MET A 25 -15.77 -13.85 17.42
CA MET A 25 -14.56 -14.55 17.79
C MET A 25 -14.31 -14.37 19.28
N ARG A 26 -14.33 -15.45 20.04
CA ARG A 26 -14.01 -15.40 21.47
C ARG A 26 -12.49 -15.41 21.68
N ALA A 27 -12.02 -14.78 22.76
CA ALA A 27 -10.59 -14.68 23.07
C ALA A 27 -9.90 -16.06 23.13
N GLY A 28 -10.57 -17.08 23.66
CA GLY A 28 -10.04 -18.43 23.70
C GLY A 28 -9.88 -19.08 22.32
N ASP A 29 -10.75 -18.77 21.38
CA ASP A 29 -10.68 -19.29 20.01
C ASP A 29 -9.66 -18.51 19.20
N SER A 30 -9.57 -17.19 19.39
CA SER A 30 -8.50 -16.36 18.86
C SER A 30 -7.13 -16.87 19.32
N ALA A 31 -6.96 -17.19 20.61
CA ALA A 31 -5.71 -17.75 21.13
C ALA A 31 -5.32 -19.09 20.51
N LYS A 32 -6.28 -19.96 20.16
CA LYS A 32 -6.02 -21.23 19.47
C LYS A 32 -5.50 -21.05 18.05
N SER A 33 -5.76 -19.92 17.43
CA SER A 33 -5.27 -19.58 16.08
C SER A 33 -3.88 -18.93 16.06
N SER A 34 -3.19 -18.91 17.20
CA SER A 34 -1.86 -18.32 17.36
C SER A 34 -0.86 -18.85 16.33
N ARG A 35 -0.18 -17.91 15.66
CA ARG A 35 0.89 -18.19 14.68
C ARG A 35 2.06 -17.29 14.99
N ILE A 36 3.22 -17.87 15.24
CA ILE A 36 4.47 -17.12 15.42
C ILE A 36 5.08 -16.86 14.04
N MET A 37 5.34 -15.60 13.76
CA MET A 37 6.11 -15.18 12.59
C MET A 37 7.54 -14.86 13.01
N GLU A 38 8.48 -15.55 12.39
CA GLU A 38 9.91 -15.26 12.56
C GLU A 38 10.39 -14.25 11.52
N ARG A 39 11.28 -13.36 11.95
CA ARG A 39 12.04 -12.47 11.08
C ARG A 39 13.46 -12.39 11.59
N GLY A 40 14.43 -12.37 10.67
CA GLY A 40 15.84 -12.38 11.07
C GLY A 40 16.27 -13.60 11.88
N GLY A 41 15.53 -14.71 11.83
CA GLY A 41 15.83 -15.95 12.52
C GLY A 41 15.33 -16.02 13.98
N PHE A 42 14.46 -15.11 14.40
CA PHE A 42 13.89 -15.13 15.77
C PHE A 42 12.38 -14.78 15.75
N PRO A 43 11.60 -15.22 16.76
CA PRO A 43 10.19 -14.85 16.91
C PRO A 43 10.02 -13.34 16.94
N TYR A 44 9.24 -12.83 16.01
CA TYR A 44 9.10 -11.38 15.80
C TYR A 44 7.69 -10.89 16.11
N TYR A 45 6.67 -11.61 15.62
CA TYR A 45 5.26 -11.36 15.88
C TYR A 45 4.51 -12.63 16.26
N GLU A 46 3.48 -12.47 17.06
CA GLU A 46 2.41 -13.45 17.19
C GLU A 46 1.15 -12.89 16.53
N TYR A 47 0.61 -13.64 15.57
CA TYR A 47 -0.66 -13.34 14.92
C TYR A 47 -1.77 -14.19 15.50
N ARG A 48 -2.93 -13.59 15.71
CA ARG A 48 -4.15 -14.32 16.06
C ARG A 48 -5.29 -13.82 15.19
N ASP A 49 -6.20 -14.75 14.86
CA ASP A 49 -7.39 -14.41 14.10
C ASP A 49 -8.37 -13.60 14.95
N THR A 50 -9.10 -12.72 14.28
CA THR A 50 -10.19 -11.94 14.81
C THR A 50 -11.50 -12.31 14.10
N ALA A 51 -12.63 -11.78 14.54
CA ALA A 51 -13.88 -11.95 13.82
C ALA A 51 -13.80 -11.31 12.44
N VAL A 52 -13.87 -12.12 11.40
CA VAL A 52 -13.82 -11.69 10.00
C VAL A 52 -14.73 -12.59 9.15
N SER A 53 -15.42 -12.00 8.18
CA SER A 53 -16.16 -12.75 7.17
C SER A 53 -15.31 -12.91 5.90
N SER A 54 -15.43 -14.05 5.24
CA SER A 54 -14.78 -14.31 3.94
C SER A 54 -15.26 -13.37 2.83
N VAL A 55 -16.46 -12.79 2.98
CA VAL A 55 -17.03 -11.79 2.06
C VAL A 55 -16.69 -10.35 2.48
N GLY A 56 -16.01 -10.16 3.62
CA GLY A 56 -15.64 -8.84 4.11
C GLY A 56 -14.59 -8.16 3.24
N LEU A 57 -14.74 -6.84 3.05
CA LEU A 57 -13.78 -6.02 2.28
C LEU A 57 -12.55 -5.63 3.09
N PHE A 58 -12.48 -6.01 4.34
CA PHE A 58 -11.40 -5.69 5.27
C PHE A 58 -11.02 -6.92 6.09
N ARG A 59 -9.77 -6.95 6.52
CA ARG A 59 -9.23 -8.02 7.35
C ARG A 59 -8.62 -7.44 8.61
N PRO A 60 -9.27 -7.62 9.77
CA PRO A 60 -8.68 -7.30 11.05
C PRO A 60 -7.72 -8.40 11.50
N GLU A 61 -6.57 -8.01 12.02
CA GLU A 61 -5.56 -8.91 12.57
C GLU A 61 -5.11 -8.41 13.94
N TRP A 62 -5.08 -9.32 14.91
CA TRP A 62 -4.46 -9.07 16.20
C TRP A 62 -3.00 -9.51 16.15
N ILE A 63 -2.09 -8.61 16.49
CA ILE A 63 -0.65 -8.87 16.35
C ILE A 63 0.07 -8.40 17.61
N GLU A 64 0.74 -9.32 18.31
CA GLU A 64 1.64 -9.02 19.42
C GLU A 64 3.07 -8.87 18.90
N GLN A 65 3.76 -7.83 19.38
CA GLN A 65 5.14 -7.58 19.03
C GLN A 65 6.06 -8.30 20.04
N LEU A 66 6.61 -9.43 19.62
CA LEU A 66 7.53 -10.23 20.43
C LEU A 66 8.95 -9.66 20.44
N CYS A 67 9.33 -8.95 19.38
CA CYS A 67 10.61 -8.26 19.31
C CYS A 67 10.58 -7.04 20.24
N VAL A 68 11.54 -6.97 21.15
CA VAL A 68 11.70 -5.84 22.10
C VAL A 68 12.97 -5.09 21.75
N VAL A 69 12.90 -3.76 21.63
CA VAL A 69 14.04 -2.88 21.40
C VAL A 69 14.16 -1.82 22.50
N ASP A 70 15.38 -1.39 22.80
CA ASP A 70 15.70 -0.48 23.90
C ASP A 70 15.83 0.97 23.48
N ASP A 71 15.84 1.24 22.20
CA ASP A 71 16.01 2.58 21.65
C ASP A 71 14.86 2.92 20.66
N ASP A 72 14.87 4.15 20.18
CA ASP A 72 14.02 4.67 19.12
C ASP A 72 14.83 5.00 17.85
N ASP A 73 15.96 4.32 17.64
CA ASP A 73 16.77 4.49 16.44
C ASP A 73 16.07 3.81 15.24
N PRO A 74 15.69 4.58 14.20
CA PRO A 74 15.08 4.02 13.00
C PRO A 74 16.02 3.08 12.22
N ASN A 75 17.31 3.09 12.51
CA ASN A 75 18.34 2.24 11.91
C ASN A 75 18.76 1.07 12.78
N ASN A 76 18.11 0.85 13.91
CA ASN A 76 18.40 -0.29 14.78
C ASN A 76 18.37 -1.59 13.97
N THR A 77 19.48 -2.35 14.01
CA THR A 77 19.68 -3.56 13.18
C THR A 77 18.83 -4.74 13.62
N THR A 78 18.29 -4.73 14.83
CA THR A 78 17.35 -5.75 15.31
C THR A 78 16.00 -5.61 14.63
N VAL A 79 15.63 -4.41 14.18
CA VAL A 79 14.35 -4.14 13.54
C VAL A 79 14.31 -4.75 12.13
N GLN A 80 13.39 -5.68 11.94
CA GLN A 80 13.21 -6.38 10.69
C GLN A 80 12.04 -5.78 9.89
N TRP A 81 12.36 -5.20 8.75
CA TRP A 81 11.42 -4.48 7.90
C TRP A 81 10.65 -5.42 6.97
N ASN A 82 9.36 -5.15 6.77
CA ASN A 82 8.65 -5.72 5.63
C ASN A 82 8.94 -4.91 4.37
N LYS A 83 8.48 -5.42 3.22
CA LYS A 83 8.57 -4.72 1.93
C LYS A 83 7.38 -3.79 1.66
N GLY A 84 6.47 -3.66 2.65
CA GLY A 84 5.14 -3.11 2.43
C GLY A 84 4.18 -4.16 1.87
N HIS A 85 2.92 -3.82 1.75
CA HIS A 85 1.88 -4.67 1.18
C HIS A 85 1.00 -3.85 0.24
N PHE A 86 0.24 -4.54 -0.60
CA PHE A 86 -0.61 -3.90 -1.62
C PHE A 86 -1.83 -3.18 -1.02
N MET A 87 -2.25 -3.59 0.17
CA MET A 87 -3.46 -3.06 0.79
C MET A 87 -3.17 -1.83 1.65
N HIS A 88 -4.15 -0.98 1.80
CA HIS A 88 -4.16 0.05 2.84
C HIS A 88 -4.24 -0.60 4.20
N GLN A 89 -3.66 0.02 5.21
CA GLN A 89 -3.73 -0.47 6.57
C GLN A 89 -4.06 0.66 7.54
N PHE A 90 -5.09 0.45 8.33
CA PHE A 90 -5.28 1.18 9.58
C PHE A 90 -4.73 0.34 10.73
N THR A 91 -4.00 0.97 11.64
CA THR A 91 -3.42 0.30 12.80
C THR A 91 -3.75 1.07 14.06
N TYR A 92 -4.31 0.38 15.05
CA TYR A 92 -4.55 0.89 16.39
C TYR A 92 -3.55 0.25 17.36
N PHE A 93 -2.95 1.05 18.24
CA PHE A 93 -1.89 0.62 19.16
C PHE A 93 -2.41 0.37 20.56
N ILE A 94 -1.89 -0.67 21.19
CA ILE A 94 -2.16 -1.08 22.58
C ILE A 94 -0.82 -1.38 23.26
N GLY A 95 -0.52 -0.67 24.35
CA GLY A 95 0.77 -0.76 25.01
C GLY A 95 1.83 0.16 24.38
N ASN A 96 3.08 -0.13 24.67
CA ASN A 96 4.23 0.69 24.26
C ASN A 96 4.86 0.08 23.00
N VAL A 97 4.65 0.69 21.84
CA VAL A 97 5.10 0.21 20.54
C VAL A 97 5.97 1.27 19.86
N ASN A 98 7.06 0.84 19.22
CA ASN A 98 7.76 1.64 18.25
C ASN A 98 7.24 1.25 16.85
N TYR A 99 6.77 2.23 16.09
CA TYR A 99 6.36 2.08 14.70
C TYR A 99 7.44 2.63 13.78
N TYR A 100 8.03 1.76 12.98
CA TYR A 100 9.06 2.11 12.00
C TYR A 100 8.45 2.18 10.62
N TYR A 101 8.77 3.22 9.85
CA TYR A 101 8.24 3.41 8.49
C TYR A 101 9.23 4.14 7.59
N LEU A 102 9.11 3.88 6.30
CA LEU A 102 9.88 4.61 5.29
C LEU A 102 9.11 5.87 4.90
N GLY A 103 9.71 7.04 5.16
CA GLY A 103 9.13 8.32 4.78
C GLY A 103 9.10 8.54 3.27
N SER A 104 8.36 9.54 2.80
CA SER A 104 8.31 9.94 1.39
C SER A 104 9.67 10.45 0.88
N ASP A 105 10.53 10.90 1.78
CA ASP A 105 11.91 11.31 1.54
C ASP A 105 12.89 10.12 1.41
N GLY A 106 12.39 8.88 1.48
CA GLY A 106 13.20 7.66 1.46
C GLY A 106 13.97 7.38 2.76
N GLN A 107 13.78 8.21 3.80
CA GLN A 107 14.48 8.02 5.07
C GLN A 107 13.68 7.10 5.99
N ARG A 108 14.39 6.28 6.76
CA ARG A 108 13.81 5.49 7.86
C ARG A 108 13.41 6.41 8.99
N LYS A 109 12.21 6.21 9.51
CA LYS A 109 11.65 7.00 10.62
C LYS A 109 11.06 6.05 11.66
N VAL A 110 10.96 6.54 12.88
CA VAL A 110 10.29 5.87 13.99
C VAL A 110 9.29 6.82 14.64
N ALA A 111 8.12 6.31 14.95
CA ALA A 111 7.14 6.99 15.79
C ALA A 111 6.93 6.18 17.07
N ILE A 112 6.97 6.88 18.20
CA ILE A 112 6.71 6.31 19.53
C ILE A 112 5.21 6.29 19.75
N MET A 113 4.63 5.09 19.78
CA MET A 113 3.19 4.87 19.89
C MET A 113 2.81 4.32 21.25
N ASN A 114 1.67 4.75 21.76
CA ASN A 114 1.08 4.34 23.03
C ASN A 114 -0.34 3.84 22.82
N THR A 115 -0.95 3.27 23.85
CA THR A 115 -2.36 2.86 23.80
C THR A 115 -3.24 4.04 23.39
N GLY A 116 -4.06 3.85 22.37
CA GLY A 116 -4.98 4.87 21.85
C GLY A 116 -4.47 5.56 20.59
N ASP A 117 -3.17 5.50 20.32
CA ASP A 117 -2.62 6.06 19.09
C ASP A 117 -3.04 5.20 17.88
N SER A 118 -3.04 5.80 16.70
CA SER A 118 -3.34 5.10 15.47
C SER A 118 -2.56 5.65 14.30
N VAL A 119 -2.37 4.81 13.29
CA VAL A 119 -1.73 5.20 12.04
C VAL A 119 -2.49 4.65 10.84
N TYR A 120 -2.46 5.40 9.76
CA TYR A 120 -2.92 4.99 8.46
C TYR A 120 -1.72 4.84 7.52
N GLY A 121 -1.59 3.67 6.91
CA GLY A 121 -0.54 3.35 5.94
C GLY A 121 -1.11 3.17 4.54
N THR A 122 -0.49 3.84 3.57
CA THR A 122 -0.76 3.61 2.14
C THR A 122 -0.04 2.33 1.66
N PRO A 123 -0.47 1.74 0.53
CA PRO A 123 0.20 0.59 -0.04
C PRO A 123 1.72 0.79 -0.26
N PHE A 124 2.44 -0.31 -0.30
CA PHE A 124 3.89 -0.40 -0.62
C PHE A 124 4.81 0.43 0.28
N ARG A 125 4.38 0.82 1.48
CA ARG A 125 5.26 1.46 2.46
C ARG A 125 5.92 0.42 3.36
N PRO A 126 7.24 0.22 3.25
CA PRO A 126 7.98 -0.62 4.19
C PRO A 126 7.80 -0.12 5.62
N HIS A 127 7.50 -1.03 6.52
CA HIS A 127 7.30 -0.71 7.92
C HIS A 127 7.61 -1.89 8.83
N SER A 128 7.69 -1.60 10.13
CA SER A 128 7.85 -2.61 11.17
C SER A 128 7.29 -2.09 12.49
N PHE A 129 7.08 -3.00 13.43
CA PHE A 129 6.64 -2.69 14.79
C PHE A 129 7.49 -3.49 15.79
N THR A 130 7.78 -2.91 16.94
CA THR A 130 8.43 -3.61 18.04
C THR A 130 7.85 -3.16 19.38
N THR A 131 7.96 -3.98 20.39
CA THR A 131 7.72 -3.55 21.78
C THR A 131 8.86 -2.66 22.24
N ARG A 132 8.55 -1.58 22.94
CA ARG A 132 9.52 -0.71 23.60
C ARG A 132 10.01 -1.33 24.90
N LYS A 133 11.31 -1.35 25.13
CA LYS A 133 11.91 -1.81 26.40
C LYS A 133 11.31 -1.08 27.61
N GLY A 134 11.17 -1.80 28.71
CA GLY A 134 10.59 -1.28 29.94
C GLY A 134 9.05 -1.36 29.97
N ALA A 135 8.43 -1.80 28.90
CA ALA A 135 7.00 -2.12 28.92
C ALA A 135 6.74 -3.31 29.86
N SER A 136 5.67 -3.24 30.66
CA SER A 136 5.27 -4.33 31.55
C SER A 136 4.73 -5.56 30.80
N LYS A 137 4.32 -5.37 29.56
CA LYS A 137 3.82 -6.39 28.64
C LYS A 137 4.22 -6.01 27.21
N ASN A 138 4.25 -7.02 26.33
CA ASN A 138 4.45 -6.78 24.92
C ASN A 138 3.40 -5.81 24.36
N GLY A 139 3.81 -4.99 23.43
CA GLY A 139 2.90 -4.13 22.69
C GLY A 139 2.04 -4.94 21.70
N HIS A 140 0.87 -4.45 21.41
CA HIS A 140 -0.07 -5.06 20.47
C HIS A 140 -0.52 -4.03 19.45
N ILE A 141 -0.87 -4.52 18.28
CA ILE A 141 -1.61 -3.75 17.30
C ILE A 141 -2.88 -4.49 16.88
N LEU A 142 -3.93 -3.73 16.66
CA LEU A 142 -5.05 -4.17 15.87
C LEU A 142 -4.86 -3.58 14.47
N ALA A 143 -4.45 -4.41 13.53
CA ALA A 143 -4.26 -4.02 12.14
C ALA A 143 -5.52 -4.32 11.34
N LEU A 144 -6.02 -3.33 10.63
CA LEU A 144 -7.14 -3.46 9.71
C LEU A 144 -6.62 -3.20 8.30
N THR A 145 -6.43 -4.27 7.53
CA THR A 145 -6.09 -4.15 6.11
C THR A 145 -7.37 -4.13 5.27
N TYR A 146 -7.41 -3.23 4.30
CA TYR A 146 -8.55 -3.10 3.41
C TYR A 146 -8.12 -2.66 2.01
N GLY A 147 -8.94 -3.00 1.05
CA GLY A 147 -8.71 -2.72 -0.36
C GLY A 147 -9.75 -3.46 -1.18
N TYR A 148 -9.65 -3.37 -2.48
CA TYR A 148 -10.46 -4.20 -3.35
C TYR A 148 -10.09 -5.67 -3.14
N GLN A 149 -11.08 -6.55 -3.21
CA GLN A 149 -10.81 -7.99 -3.26
C GLN A 149 -9.95 -8.29 -4.48
N LEU A 150 -8.70 -8.66 -4.21
CA LEU A 150 -7.84 -9.17 -5.27
C LEU A 150 -8.17 -10.64 -5.48
N THR A 151 -8.58 -11.00 -6.67
CA THR A 151 -8.69 -12.41 -7.05
C THR A 151 -7.33 -13.09 -6.93
N GLY A 152 -7.30 -14.41 -6.73
CA GLY A 152 -6.03 -15.15 -6.63
C GLY A 152 -5.12 -14.93 -7.84
N ASP A 153 -5.71 -14.79 -9.03
CA ASP A 153 -4.98 -14.53 -10.28
C ASP A 153 -4.32 -13.13 -10.24
N THR A 154 -5.06 -12.12 -9.79
CA THR A 154 -4.50 -10.76 -9.61
C THR A 154 -3.41 -10.74 -8.55
N GLN A 155 -3.56 -11.47 -7.44
CA GLN A 155 -2.52 -11.61 -6.43
C GLN A 155 -1.27 -12.27 -7.00
N GLN A 156 -1.43 -13.29 -7.85
CA GLN A 156 -0.34 -13.96 -8.51
C GLN A 156 0.39 -13.05 -9.50
N GLU A 157 -0.33 -12.31 -10.32
CA GLU A 157 0.24 -11.31 -11.24
C GLU A 157 0.99 -10.21 -10.47
N LEU A 158 0.41 -9.71 -9.37
CA LEU A 158 1.05 -8.70 -8.53
C LEU A 158 2.28 -9.24 -7.78
N SER A 159 2.34 -10.53 -7.49
CA SER A 159 3.48 -11.14 -6.78
C SER A 159 4.76 -11.17 -7.61
N VAL A 160 4.64 -11.14 -8.94
CA VAL A 160 5.78 -11.09 -9.88
C VAL A 160 6.15 -9.66 -10.29
N MET A 161 5.35 -8.66 -9.86
CA MET A 161 5.74 -7.27 -10.04
C MET A 161 6.95 -6.93 -9.18
N ASP A 162 7.96 -6.35 -9.81
CA ASP A 162 9.07 -5.77 -9.07
C ASP A 162 8.66 -4.47 -8.37
N LYS A 163 9.58 -3.96 -7.54
CA LYS A 163 9.35 -2.74 -6.78
C LYS A 163 9.09 -1.53 -7.68
N GLU A 164 9.75 -1.46 -8.82
CA GLU A 164 9.68 -0.32 -9.74
C GLU A 164 8.31 -0.30 -10.43
N LEU A 165 7.84 -1.43 -10.92
CA LEU A 165 6.47 -1.56 -11.44
C LEU A 165 5.42 -1.29 -10.36
N GLY A 166 5.62 -1.81 -9.14
CA GLY A 166 4.71 -1.56 -8.02
C GLY A 166 4.61 -0.08 -7.65
N MET A 167 5.70 0.67 -7.77
CA MET A 167 5.73 2.11 -7.51
C MET A 167 4.93 2.93 -8.54
N LEU A 168 4.70 2.43 -9.75
CA LEU A 168 3.84 3.08 -10.75
C LEU A 168 2.37 3.17 -10.30
N PHE A 169 1.95 2.30 -9.38
CA PHE A 169 0.60 2.35 -8.80
C PHE A 169 0.49 3.30 -7.58
N LEU A 170 1.61 3.84 -7.11
CA LEU A 170 1.64 4.88 -6.09
C LEU A 170 1.55 6.26 -6.75
N LEU A 171 0.43 6.53 -7.38
CA LEU A 171 0.21 7.83 -7.97
C LEU A 171 0.10 8.88 -6.86
N ASP A 172 0.97 9.89 -6.91
CA ASP A 172 0.93 11.03 -5.98
C ASP A 172 -0.13 12.03 -6.46
N PHE A 173 -1.31 11.97 -5.85
CA PHE A 173 -2.41 12.90 -6.12
C PHE A 173 -2.47 14.07 -5.11
N SER A 174 -1.41 14.33 -4.35
CA SER A 174 -1.38 15.39 -3.36
C SER A 174 -1.54 16.80 -3.94
N THR A 175 -1.19 16.97 -5.20
CA THR A 175 -1.45 18.18 -5.98
C THR A 175 -1.77 17.82 -7.43
N ARG A 176 -2.52 18.70 -8.12
CA ARG A 176 -2.85 18.52 -9.55
C ARG A 176 -1.59 18.35 -10.42
N LYS A 177 -0.51 19.08 -10.11
CA LYS A 177 0.77 18.97 -10.82
C LYS A 177 1.36 17.56 -10.69
N LYS A 178 1.42 17.04 -9.47
CA LYS A 178 1.95 15.72 -9.19
C LYS A 178 1.06 14.62 -9.74
N ALA A 179 -0.26 14.77 -9.64
CA ALA A 179 -1.20 13.83 -10.25
C ALA A 179 -1.03 13.74 -11.77
N SER A 180 -0.92 14.86 -12.45
CA SER A 180 -0.68 14.89 -13.90
C SER A 180 0.66 14.25 -14.28
N GLY A 181 1.73 14.56 -13.54
CA GLY A 181 3.04 13.94 -13.76
C GLY A 181 3.05 12.44 -13.53
N ALA A 182 2.41 11.98 -12.47
CA ALA A 182 2.30 10.56 -12.14
C ALA A 182 1.50 9.78 -13.22
N LEU A 183 0.40 10.36 -13.71
CA LEU A 183 -0.39 9.77 -14.79
C LEU A 183 0.40 9.74 -16.11
N LEU A 184 1.14 10.78 -16.42
CA LEU A 184 2.01 10.81 -17.60
C LEU A 184 3.04 9.67 -17.54
N ASN A 185 3.73 9.53 -16.43
CA ASN A 185 4.71 8.45 -16.22
C ASN A 185 4.07 7.07 -16.33
N PHE A 186 2.93 6.86 -15.69
CA PHE A 186 2.16 5.62 -15.78
C PHE A 186 1.84 5.24 -17.22
N HIS A 187 1.27 6.16 -18.01
CA HIS A 187 0.89 5.87 -19.39
C HIS A 187 2.10 5.70 -20.32
N MET A 188 3.20 6.42 -20.08
CA MET A 188 4.46 6.20 -20.80
C MET A 188 5.03 4.80 -20.52
N ALA A 189 5.02 4.37 -19.25
CA ALA A 189 5.47 3.03 -18.87
C ALA A 189 4.59 1.94 -19.48
N CYS A 190 3.27 2.09 -19.45
CA CYS A 190 2.35 1.17 -20.13
C CYS A 190 2.59 1.06 -21.64
N ALA A 191 3.01 2.16 -22.26
CA ALA A 191 3.36 2.20 -23.69
C ALA A 191 4.80 1.77 -23.97
N SER A 192 5.61 1.46 -22.93
CA SER A 192 7.04 1.15 -23.01
C SER A 192 7.85 2.23 -23.75
N LEU A 193 7.55 3.49 -23.51
CA LEU A 193 8.16 4.63 -24.17
C LEU A 193 9.22 5.30 -23.27
N SER A 194 10.41 5.49 -23.79
CA SER A 194 11.41 6.37 -23.19
C SER A 194 11.07 7.84 -23.45
N PHE A 195 11.66 8.76 -22.66
CA PHE A 195 11.50 10.21 -22.89
C PHE A 195 12.04 10.65 -24.26
N GLU A 196 13.10 10.02 -24.77
CA GLU A 196 13.65 10.28 -26.10
C GLU A 196 12.66 9.91 -27.20
N GLU A 197 12.06 8.75 -27.13
CA GLU A 197 11.07 8.28 -28.10
C GLU A 197 9.80 9.11 -28.01
N PHE A 198 9.38 9.46 -26.82
CA PHE A 198 8.18 10.24 -26.59
C PHE A 198 8.35 11.70 -27.05
N SER A 199 9.51 12.31 -26.82
CA SER A 199 9.88 13.60 -27.38
C SER A 199 9.85 13.60 -28.89
N LYS A 200 10.43 12.60 -29.55
CA LYS A 200 10.37 12.46 -31.02
C LYS A 200 8.94 12.29 -31.55
N ARG A 201 8.10 11.55 -30.83
CA ARG A 201 6.71 11.28 -31.21
C ARG A 201 5.80 12.50 -31.07
N THR A 202 6.04 13.30 -30.03
CA THR A 202 5.21 14.47 -29.69
C THR A 202 5.74 15.78 -30.25
N GLY A 203 7.01 15.85 -30.58
CA GLY A 203 7.71 17.10 -30.90
C GLY A 203 7.94 18.01 -29.71
N ILE A 204 7.68 17.54 -28.49
CA ILE A 204 7.88 18.30 -27.26
C ILE A 204 9.31 18.03 -26.75
N ASP A 205 9.96 19.08 -26.27
CA ASP A 205 11.30 18.97 -25.73
C ASP A 205 11.38 17.98 -24.57
N LYS A 206 12.44 17.18 -24.52
CA LYS A 206 12.64 16.15 -23.50
C LYS A 206 12.68 16.72 -22.09
N ASP A 207 13.34 17.88 -21.90
CA ASP A 207 13.43 18.49 -20.57
C ASP A 207 12.07 18.99 -20.10
N ALA A 208 11.21 19.49 -21.00
CA ALA A 208 9.85 19.84 -20.69
C ALA A 208 9.01 18.61 -20.27
N LEU A 209 9.16 17.47 -20.95
CA LEU A 209 8.50 16.21 -20.59
C LEU A 209 8.92 15.73 -19.19
N ILE A 210 10.20 15.87 -18.85
CA ILE A 210 10.73 15.54 -17.51
C ILE A 210 10.16 16.48 -16.44
N GLN A 211 9.98 17.78 -16.74
CA GLN A 211 9.34 18.71 -15.79
C GLN A 211 7.87 18.39 -15.57
N PHE A 212 7.16 17.98 -16.60
CA PHE A 212 5.76 17.51 -16.46
C PHE A 212 5.69 16.24 -15.62
N GLU A 213 6.55 15.26 -15.88
CA GLU A 213 6.58 13.99 -15.12
C GLU A 213 6.88 14.21 -13.64
N LYS A 214 7.83 15.09 -13.32
CA LYS A 214 8.16 15.47 -11.93
C LYS A 214 7.05 16.27 -11.23
N GLY A 215 6.02 16.69 -11.94
CA GLY A 215 4.98 17.56 -11.41
C GLY A 215 5.50 18.96 -11.05
N SER A 216 6.58 19.40 -11.68
CA SER A 216 7.10 20.76 -11.52
C SER A 216 6.28 21.77 -12.32
N GLU A 217 5.81 21.35 -13.48
CA GLU A 217 4.97 22.13 -14.39
C GLU A 217 3.72 21.35 -14.80
N ILE A 218 2.68 22.08 -15.19
CA ILE A 218 1.47 21.52 -15.79
C ILE A 218 1.52 21.79 -17.28
N PRO A 219 1.34 20.77 -18.16
CA PRO A 219 1.23 21.01 -19.60
C PRO A 219 0.01 21.89 -19.93
N SER A 220 0.13 22.73 -20.95
CA SER A 220 -1.03 23.46 -21.48
C SER A 220 -2.11 22.48 -21.99
N TYR A 221 -3.31 22.98 -22.19
CA TYR A 221 -4.39 22.16 -22.75
C TYR A 221 -4.02 21.52 -24.11
N GLU A 222 -3.43 22.28 -25.01
CA GLU A 222 -2.98 21.82 -26.31
C GLU A 222 -1.84 20.79 -26.20
N THR A 223 -0.90 21.05 -25.29
CA THR A 223 0.18 20.13 -24.98
C THR A 223 -0.39 18.81 -24.45
N ASN A 224 -1.34 18.89 -23.52
CA ASN A 224 -1.99 17.69 -22.96
C ASN A 224 -2.72 16.84 -24.02
N ILE A 225 -3.41 17.49 -24.99
CA ILE A 225 -4.02 16.79 -26.13
C ILE A 225 -2.95 16.08 -26.97
N THR A 226 -1.81 16.71 -27.20
CA THR A 226 -0.71 16.14 -27.96
C THR A 226 -0.11 14.91 -27.26
N LEU A 227 0.14 15.02 -25.94
CA LEU A 227 0.60 13.90 -25.11
C LEU A 227 -0.38 12.73 -25.13
N ALA A 228 -1.67 13.00 -24.90
CA ALA A 228 -2.71 11.99 -24.88
C ALA A 228 -2.86 11.25 -26.22
N LYS A 229 -2.81 11.97 -27.34
CA LYS A 229 -2.81 11.37 -28.67
C LYS A 229 -1.61 10.45 -28.90
N ALA A 230 -0.42 10.88 -28.49
CA ALA A 230 0.80 10.10 -28.66
C ALA A 230 0.82 8.82 -27.81
N LEU A 231 0.12 8.83 -26.67
CA LEU A 231 -0.06 7.69 -25.77
C LEU A 231 -1.30 6.84 -26.09
N ASN A 232 -2.14 7.30 -27.04
CA ASN A 232 -3.42 6.68 -27.39
C ASN A 232 -4.37 6.55 -26.18
N VAL A 233 -4.45 7.59 -25.37
CA VAL A 233 -5.34 7.70 -24.21
C VAL A 233 -6.24 8.92 -24.32
N ASN A 234 -7.25 9.02 -23.46
CA ASN A 234 -8.06 10.22 -23.40
C ASN A 234 -7.27 11.33 -22.67
N SER A 235 -7.43 12.59 -23.08
CA SER A 235 -6.76 13.73 -22.41
C SER A 235 -7.13 13.87 -20.94
N ARG A 236 -8.31 13.40 -20.53
CA ARG A 236 -8.75 13.34 -19.12
C ARG A 236 -7.98 12.30 -18.30
N ASP A 237 -7.39 11.30 -18.94
CA ASP A 237 -6.59 10.28 -18.25
C ASP A 237 -5.23 10.80 -17.84
N LEU A 238 -4.75 11.89 -18.46
CA LEU A 238 -3.50 12.59 -18.12
C LEU A 238 -3.72 13.84 -17.27
N PHE A 239 -4.92 14.37 -17.26
CA PHE A 239 -5.24 15.62 -16.60
C PHE A 239 -6.52 15.47 -15.77
N PRO A 240 -6.40 14.99 -14.52
CA PRO A 240 -7.57 14.78 -13.69
C PRO A 240 -8.29 16.10 -13.47
N PRO A 241 -9.63 16.10 -13.39
CA PRO A 241 -10.40 17.26 -12.96
C PRO A 241 -9.92 17.70 -11.57
N ASP A 242 -10.21 18.94 -11.21
CA ASP A 242 -9.76 19.52 -9.95
C ASP A 242 -10.01 18.57 -8.76
N VAL A 243 -8.94 18.23 -8.07
CA VAL A 243 -8.94 17.44 -6.84
C VAL A 243 -8.98 18.40 -5.67
#